data_4e05de8c0ce0db4422213344d0b675e1
#
_entry.id   4e05de8c0ce0db4422213344d0b675e1
#
_cell.length_a   1.000
_cell.length_b   1.000
_cell.length_c   1.000
_cell.angle_alpha   90.00
_cell.angle_beta   90.00
_cell.angle_gamma   90.00
#
_symmetry.space_group_name_H-M   'P 1'
#
loop_
_entity.id
_entity.type
_entity.pdbx_description
1 polymer ?
#
loop_
_entity_poly.entity_id
_entity_poly.type
_entity_poly.pdbx_seq_one_letter_code
_entity_poly.pdbx_strand_id
1 'polypeptide(L)'
;MTERDWSDELEHWLRERFAGICQAAGQRIPLSGFRVSPSLGQEEAKYFLLGLEEGLFGLDEQDHVQSELFPSPGEANTQQNSYRIFSDDPPAPRLLRENVCQLAAASRLILKRGWLKGHVALAPSSKEHRATTQGVDLVVRSAAGKILIWAEVKRSAVELQKLIADLRACSRRGPHAHHDCGFPQNHPRYEFCISFRPTYLWAVAPDAEFCFEVNCEQGSIELDGLPSLPPRSLIELDKR
;
A
#
# COMPACT_ATOMS: atom_id res chain seq x y z
N MET A 1 -28.53 17.69 -0.03
CA MET A 1 -27.66 16.79 0.74
C MET A 1 -26.27 17.36 0.64
N THR A 2 -25.67 17.81 1.74
CA THR A 2 -24.26 18.20 1.78
C THR A 2 -23.42 16.98 1.48
N GLU A 3 -22.50 17.11 0.54
CA GLU A 3 -21.55 16.05 0.21
C GLU A 3 -20.70 15.75 1.47
N ARG A 4 -20.50 14.47 1.79
CA ARG A 4 -19.74 14.01 2.97
C ARG A 4 -18.28 14.42 2.79
N ASP A 5 -17.74 15.19 3.72
CA ASP A 5 -16.31 15.54 3.76
C ASP A 5 -15.51 14.45 4.46
N TRP A 6 -14.98 13.53 3.66
CA TRP A 6 -14.25 12.38 4.16
C TRP A 6 -12.93 12.74 4.85
N SER A 7 -12.27 13.80 4.39
CA SER A 7 -11.02 14.26 5.00
C SER A 7 -11.25 14.80 6.40
N ASP A 8 -12.30 15.60 6.58
CA ASP A 8 -12.67 16.14 7.89
C ASP A 8 -13.12 15.04 8.84
N GLU A 9 -13.88 14.06 8.36
CA GLU A 9 -14.29 12.91 9.17
C GLU A 9 -13.10 12.05 9.61
N LEU A 10 -12.15 11.78 8.71
CA LEU A 10 -10.95 11.03 9.06
C LEU A 10 -10.10 11.80 10.06
N GLU A 11 -9.95 13.14 9.90
CA GLU A 11 -9.23 13.97 10.86
C GLU A 11 -9.91 13.90 12.23
N HIS A 12 -11.23 13.99 12.28
CA HIS A 12 -12.00 13.90 13.53
C HIS A 12 -11.79 12.53 14.20
N TRP A 13 -11.95 11.44 13.46
CA TRP A 13 -11.74 10.08 13.95
C TRP A 13 -10.33 9.87 14.50
N LEU A 14 -9.29 10.36 13.80
CA LEU A 14 -7.90 10.28 14.25
C LEU A 14 -7.69 11.04 15.56
N ARG A 15 -8.29 12.24 15.70
CA ARG A 15 -8.20 13.04 16.91
C ARG A 15 -8.84 12.37 18.10
N GLU A 16 -10.01 11.80 17.94
CA GLU A 16 -10.70 11.09 19.01
C GLU A 16 -9.93 9.83 19.42
N ARG A 17 -9.50 9.04 18.45
CA ARG A 17 -8.83 7.77 18.70
C ARG A 17 -7.48 7.93 19.38
N PHE A 18 -6.68 8.89 18.96
CA PHE A 18 -5.29 9.05 19.42
C PHE A 18 -5.07 10.18 20.43
N ALA A 19 -6.12 10.84 20.88
CA ALA A 19 -6.02 11.91 21.89
C ALA A 19 -5.34 11.43 23.18
N GLY A 20 -5.68 10.23 23.65
CA GLY A 20 -5.10 9.63 24.86
C GLY A 20 -3.61 9.39 24.76
N ILE A 21 -3.12 8.89 23.62
CA ILE A 21 -1.69 8.65 23.37
C ILE A 21 -0.90 9.95 23.42
N CYS A 22 -1.41 10.98 22.76
CA CYS A 22 -0.77 12.29 22.74
C CYS A 22 -0.74 12.95 24.12
N GLN A 23 -1.79 12.79 24.92
CA GLN A 23 -1.85 13.28 26.30
C GLN A 23 -0.86 12.53 27.21
N ALA A 24 -0.80 11.20 27.10
CA ALA A 24 0.11 10.35 27.88
C ALA A 24 1.58 10.68 27.58
N ALA A 25 1.90 11.06 26.35
CA ALA A 25 3.24 11.50 25.97
C ALA A 25 3.60 12.91 26.46
N GLY A 26 2.72 13.58 27.21
CA GLY A 26 2.92 14.97 27.68
C GLY A 26 2.98 15.98 26.55
N GLN A 27 2.55 15.60 25.36
CA GLN A 27 2.60 16.44 24.18
C GLN A 27 1.22 17.03 23.90
N ARG A 28 1.20 18.34 23.68
CA ARG A 28 0.03 18.94 23.02
C ARG A 28 -0.05 18.33 21.63
N ILE A 29 -1.19 17.71 21.30
CA ILE A 29 -1.46 17.28 19.93
C ILE A 29 -1.25 18.51 19.05
N PRO A 30 -0.20 18.59 18.21
CA PRO A 30 -0.13 19.67 17.27
C PRO A 30 -1.32 19.45 16.33
N LEU A 31 -2.27 20.37 16.33
CA LEU A 31 -3.42 20.31 15.43
C LEU A 31 -2.99 20.04 13.98
N SER A 32 -1.81 20.53 13.59
CA SER A 32 -1.17 20.25 12.31
C SER A 32 -0.71 18.80 12.13
N GLY A 33 -0.45 18.05 13.19
CA GLY A 33 0.02 16.65 13.12
C GLY A 33 -1.03 15.67 12.64
N PHE A 34 -2.30 15.98 12.82
CA PHE A 34 -3.44 15.17 12.40
C PHE A 34 -4.14 15.71 11.16
N ARG A 35 -3.65 16.77 10.53
CA ARG A 35 -4.22 17.21 9.28
C ARG A 35 -4.00 16.17 8.21
N VAL A 36 -5.09 15.64 7.72
CA VAL A 36 -5.14 14.70 6.61
C VAL A 36 -4.88 15.46 5.29
N SER A 37 -5.40 16.66 5.15
CA SER A 37 -5.17 17.57 4.04
C SER A 37 -3.88 18.39 4.25
N PRO A 38 -3.05 18.57 3.22
CA PRO A 38 -3.19 18.10 1.84
C PRO A 38 -2.63 16.68 1.61
N SER A 39 -2.25 15.97 2.64
CA SER A 39 -1.45 14.73 2.55
C SER A 39 -2.27 13.46 2.37
N LEU A 40 -3.58 13.51 2.67
CA LEU A 40 -4.56 12.47 2.37
C LEU A 40 -5.73 13.16 1.68
N GLY A 41 -6.04 12.74 0.46
CA GLY A 41 -7.17 13.28 -0.30
C GLY A 41 -8.51 12.72 0.16
N GLN A 42 -9.58 13.23 -0.42
CA GLN A 42 -10.94 12.75 -0.15
C GLN A 42 -11.09 11.25 -0.47
N GLU A 43 -10.43 10.75 -1.48
CA GLU A 43 -10.54 9.34 -1.91
C GLU A 43 -9.84 8.41 -0.92
N GLU A 44 -8.64 8.73 -0.46
CA GLU A 44 -7.92 7.96 0.55
C GLU A 44 -8.67 7.95 1.88
N ALA A 45 -9.12 9.11 2.33
CA ALA A 45 -9.91 9.23 3.56
C ALA A 45 -11.20 8.41 3.47
N LYS A 46 -11.92 8.51 2.33
CA LYS A 46 -13.13 7.73 2.05
C LYS A 46 -12.88 6.23 2.18
N TYR A 47 -11.90 5.71 1.46
CA TYR A 47 -11.70 4.26 1.45
C TYR A 47 -11.04 3.73 2.72
N PHE A 48 -10.33 4.56 3.47
CA PHE A 48 -9.91 4.22 4.82
C PHE A 48 -11.13 4.06 5.74
N LEU A 49 -12.00 5.06 5.83
CA LEU A 49 -13.18 5.02 6.69
C LEU A 49 -14.17 3.92 6.28
N LEU A 50 -14.45 3.77 4.98
CA LEU A 50 -15.27 2.68 4.48
C LEU A 50 -14.67 1.30 4.79
N GLY A 51 -13.34 1.16 4.75
CA GLY A 51 -12.67 -0.07 5.14
C GLY A 51 -12.87 -0.44 6.60
N LEU A 52 -12.89 0.54 7.51
CA LEU A 52 -13.27 0.37 8.91
C LEU A 52 -14.75 0.00 9.06
N GLU A 53 -15.64 0.76 8.42
CA GLU A 53 -17.09 0.57 8.46
C GLU A 53 -17.50 -0.83 7.97
N GLU A 54 -16.86 -1.32 6.90
CA GLU A 54 -17.12 -2.63 6.29
C GLU A 54 -16.33 -3.78 6.95
N GLY A 55 -15.56 -3.50 8.01
CA GLY A 55 -14.79 -4.49 8.74
C GLY A 55 -13.69 -5.17 7.91
N LEU A 56 -13.11 -4.47 6.94
CA LEU A 56 -11.94 -4.96 6.21
C LEU A 56 -10.70 -4.95 7.09
N PHE A 57 -10.65 -4.03 8.02
CA PHE A 57 -9.65 -3.95 9.09
C PHE A 57 -10.26 -3.25 10.31
N GLY A 58 -9.61 -3.41 11.45
CA GLY A 58 -9.94 -2.75 12.71
C GLY A 58 -8.67 -2.42 13.49
N LEU A 59 -8.82 -1.82 14.66
CA LEU A 59 -7.73 -1.59 15.60
C LEU A 59 -8.01 -2.33 16.89
N ASP A 60 -6.98 -3.01 17.44
CA ASP A 60 -7.07 -3.60 18.76
C ASP A 60 -6.90 -2.55 19.90
N GLU A 61 -6.84 -3.02 21.13
CA GLU A 61 -6.68 -2.17 22.32
C GLU A 61 -5.31 -1.46 22.37
N GLN A 62 -4.32 -1.96 21.64
CA GLN A 62 -2.98 -1.40 21.51
C GLN A 62 -2.78 -0.59 20.22
N ASP A 63 -3.85 -0.29 19.52
CA ASP A 63 -3.86 0.43 18.25
C ASP A 63 -3.09 -0.27 17.10
N HIS A 64 -2.91 -1.60 17.20
CA HIS A 64 -2.43 -2.38 16.07
C HIS A 64 -3.58 -2.68 15.10
N VAL A 65 -3.27 -2.65 13.83
CA VAL A 65 -4.24 -2.99 12.78
C VAL A 65 -4.47 -4.51 12.76
N GLN A 66 -5.73 -4.89 12.87
CA GLN A 66 -6.21 -6.26 12.72
C GLN A 66 -6.95 -6.39 11.38
N SER A 67 -6.57 -7.35 10.55
CA SER A 67 -7.22 -7.56 9.25
C SER A 67 -7.01 -8.99 8.75
N GLU A 68 -8.02 -9.55 8.10
CA GLU A 68 -7.92 -10.81 7.34
C GLU A 68 -7.10 -10.66 6.05
N LEU A 69 -6.80 -9.42 5.65
CA LEU A 69 -5.96 -9.15 4.48
C LEU A 69 -4.46 -9.38 4.74
N PHE A 70 -4.04 -9.48 6.01
CA PHE A 70 -2.70 -9.92 6.32
C PHE A 70 -2.55 -11.42 6.06
N PRO A 71 -1.37 -11.87 5.62
CA PRO A 71 -1.05 -13.29 5.52
C PRO A 71 -1.27 -14.02 6.84
N SER A 72 -1.61 -15.30 6.78
CA SER A 72 -1.90 -16.11 7.96
C SER A 72 -0.76 -16.09 9.00
N PRO A 73 -1.06 -16.11 10.31
CA PRO A 73 -0.08 -15.99 11.39
C PRO A 73 1.04 -17.04 11.37
N GLY A 74 0.81 -18.23 10.78
CA GLY A 74 1.83 -19.27 10.65
C GLY A 74 2.95 -18.93 9.66
N GLU A 75 2.77 -17.95 8.81
CA GLU A 75 3.77 -17.43 7.86
C GLU A 75 4.53 -16.23 8.42
N ALA A 76 4.37 -15.99 9.73
CA ALA A 76 5.06 -15.04 10.59
C ALA A 76 5.53 -13.76 9.88
N ASN A 77 4.57 -12.93 9.52
CA ASN A 77 4.90 -11.55 9.30
C ASN A 77 5.00 -10.87 10.68
N THR A 78 6.22 -10.60 11.13
CA THR A 78 6.45 -9.80 12.35
C THR A 78 5.81 -8.40 12.21
N GLN A 79 5.50 -7.95 11.00
CA GLN A 79 4.80 -6.69 10.76
C GLN A 79 3.32 -6.76 11.17
N GLN A 80 2.67 -7.92 11.11
CA GLN A 80 1.25 -8.04 11.48
C GLN A 80 0.98 -7.61 12.92
N ASN A 81 1.86 -8.00 13.85
CA ASN A 81 1.75 -7.63 15.26
C ASN A 81 2.29 -6.22 15.57
N SER A 82 2.83 -5.52 14.60
CA SER A 82 3.41 -4.18 14.75
C SER A 82 2.86 -3.17 13.74
N TYR A 83 1.90 -3.58 12.88
CA TYR A 83 1.33 -2.69 11.88
C TYR A 83 0.39 -1.71 12.56
N ARG A 84 0.75 -0.44 12.52
CA ARG A 84 0.03 0.66 13.14
C ARG A 84 -0.21 1.77 12.13
N ILE A 85 -1.25 2.57 12.37
CA ILE A 85 -1.48 3.82 11.63
C ILE A 85 -0.93 5.03 12.38
N PHE A 86 -0.53 4.82 13.64
CA PHE A 86 0.02 5.84 14.51
C PHE A 86 1.21 5.29 15.28
N SER A 87 2.31 6.04 15.36
CA SER A 87 3.48 5.69 16.15
C SER A 87 3.58 6.62 17.35
N ASP A 88 3.78 6.03 18.52
CA ASP A 88 4.09 6.70 19.79
C ASP A 88 5.59 6.78 20.07
N ASP A 89 6.42 6.32 19.12
CA ASP A 89 7.88 6.31 19.27
C ASP A 89 8.47 7.73 19.42
N PRO A 90 9.47 7.90 20.32
CA PRO A 90 10.19 9.18 20.42
C PRO A 90 10.79 9.62 19.07
N PRO A 91 10.92 10.93 18.80
CA PRO A 91 10.74 12.03 19.75
C PRO A 91 9.29 12.52 19.92
N ALA A 92 8.35 12.08 19.08
CA ALA A 92 6.96 12.53 19.15
C ALA A 92 6.01 11.57 18.48
N PRO A 93 4.79 11.40 18.99
CA PRO A 93 3.72 10.68 18.31
C PRO A 93 3.50 11.23 16.89
N ARG A 94 3.31 10.34 15.91
CA ARG A 94 3.14 10.72 14.51
C ARG A 94 2.18 9.80 13.77
N LEU A 95 1.41 10.37 12.86
CA LEU A 95 0.61 9.60 11.91
C LEU A 95 1.51 8.90 10.88
N LEU A 96 1.35 7.60 10.73
CA LEU A 96 2.00 6.79 9.70
C LEU A 96 1.14 6.82 8.43
N ARG A 97 1.25 7.91 7.68
CA ARG A 97 0.40 8.18 6.50
C ARG A 97 0.47 7.12 5.43
N GLU A 98 1.64 6.55 5.22
CA GLU A 98 1.83 5.47 4.24
C GLU A 98 0.95 4.26 4.60
N ASN A 99 0.86 3.91 5.88
CA ASN A 99 0.02 2.82 6.36
C ASN A 99 -1.49 3.13 6.18
N VAL A 100 -1.90 4.37 6.42
CA VAL A 100 -3.29 4.81 6.16
C VAL A 100 -3.60 4.69 4.67
N CYS A 101 -2.73 5.19 3.80
CA CYS A 101 -2.88 5.08 2.35
C CYS A 101 -2.90 3.62 1.88
N GLN A 102 -2.09 2.75 2.49
CA GLN A 102 -2.03 1.33 2.16
C GLN A 102 -3.34 0.61 2.51
N LEU A 103 -3.93 0.90 3.68
CA LEU A 103 -5.24 0.38 4.08
C LEU A 103 -6.36 0.92 3.17
N ALA A 104 -6.32 2.20 2.84
CA ALA A 104 -7.26 2.81 1.91
C ALA A 104 -7.16 2.18 0.51
N ALA A 105 -5.95 1.93 0.01
CA ALA A 105 -5.72 1.28 -1.27
C ALA A 105 -6.27 -0.15 -1.29
N ALA A 106 -6.05 -0.94 -0.21
CA ALA A 106 -6.61 -2.27 -0.06
C ALA A 106 -8.15 -2.24 -0.08
N SER A 107 -8.76 -1.34 0.69
CA SER A 107 -10.22 -1.14 0.70
C SER A 107 -10.75 -0.72 -0.67
N ARG A 108 -10.04 0.15 -1.37
CA ARG A 108 -10.41 0.60 -2.72
C ARG A 108 -10.40 -0.55 -3.74
N LEU A 109 -9.43 -1.46 -3.67
CA LEU A 109 -9.41 -2.67 -4.51
C LEU A 109 -10.66 -3.52 -4.29
N ILE A 110 -11.08 -3.68 -3.05
CA ILE A 110 -12.24 -4.50 -2.69
C ILE A 110 -13.55 -3.78 -3.00
N LEU A 111 -13.76 -2.58 -2.44
CA LEU A 111 -15.04 -1.88 -2.44
C LEU A 111 -15.34 -1.19 -3.78
N LYS A 112 -14.33 -0.63 -4.46
CA LYS A 112 -14.49 0.09 -5.73
C LYS A 112 -14.21 -0.80 -6.94
N ARG A 113 -13.19 -1.65 -6.88
CA ARG A 113 -12.73 -2.46 -8.01
C ARG A 113 -13.29 -3.89 -8.01
N GLY A 114 -14.00 -4.29 -6.94
CA GLY A 114 -14.72 -5.57 -6.86
C GLY A 114 -13.83 -6.79 -6.63
N TRP A 115 -12.59 -6.61 -6.15
CA TRP A 115 -11.74 -7.75 -5.78
C TRP A 115 -12.27 -8.45 -4.53
N LEU A 116 -12.18 -9.78 -4.50
CA LEU A 116 -12.55 -10.56 -3.32
C LEU A 116 -11.49 -10.38 -2.22
N LYS A 117 -11.90 -10.33 -0.96
CA LYS A 117 -10.99 -10.24 0.20
C LYS A 117 -9.86 -11.27 0.13
N GLY A 118 -10.17 -12.54 -0.14
CA GLY A 118 -9.19 -13.62 -0.20
C GLY A 118 -8.20 -13.54 -1.37
N HIS A 119 -8.37 -12.59 -2.29
CA HIS A 119 -7.43 -12.34 -3.39
C HIS A 119 -6.49 -11.17 -3.12
N VAL A 120 -6.78 -10.33 -2.13
CA VAL A 120 -5.98 -9.16 -1.75
C VAL A 120 -5.14 -9.51 -0.53
N ALA A 121 -3.83 -9.34 -0.63
CA ALA A 121 -2.93 -9.47 0.51
C ALA A 121 -2.25 -8.14 0.82
N LEU A 122 -2.39 -7.70 2.08
CA LEU A 122 -1.81 -6.50 2.63
C LEU A 122 -0.44 -6.83 3.23
N ALA A 123 0.58 -6.06 2.88
CA ALA A 123 1.95 -6.22 3.37
C ALA A 123 2.40 -7.69 3.42
N PRO A 124 2.34 -8.43 2.29
CA PRO A 124 2.71 -9.83 2.27
C PRO A 124 4.15 -10.02 2.71
N SER A 125 4.42 -11.09 3.47
CA SER A 125 5.73 -11.29 4.10
C SER A 125 6.84 -11.53 3.06
N SER A 126 8.07 -11.15 3.40
CA SER A 126 9.26 -11.45 2.60
C SER A 126 9.52 -12.96 2.43
N LYS A 127 8.98 -13.80 3.33
CA LYS A 127 9.06 -15.27 3.20
C LYS A 127 8.16 -15.80 2.09
N GLU A 128 7.01 -15.17 1.88
CA GLU A 128 6.10 -15.47 0.78
C GLU A 128 6.71 -15.07 -0.57
N HIS A 129 7.56 -14.05 -0.54
CA HIS A 129 8.28 -13.51 -1.69
C HIS A 129 9.78 -13.69 -1.50
N ARG A 130 10.28 -14.91 -1.67
CA ARG A 130 11.68 -15.29 -1.44
C ARG A 130 12.73 -14.45 -2.19
N ALA A 131 12.29 -13.72 -3.20
CA ALA A 131 13.16 -12.89 -4.02
C ALA A 131 13.49 -11.53 -3.41
N THR A 132 12.79 -11.10 -2.34
CA THR A 132 13.00 -9.77 -1.79
C THR A 132 13.21 -9.80 -0.28
N THR A 133 14.15 -9.00 0.22
CA THR A 133 14.37 -8.76 1.65
C THR A 133 13.41 -7.73 2.22
N GLN A 134 12.72 -6.99 1.36
CA GLN A 134 11.71 -5.99 1.71
C GLN A 134 10.34 -6.45 1.21
N GLY A 135 9.33 -6.33 2.05
CA GLY A 135 7.95 -6.60 1.67
C GLY A 135 7.46 -5.65 0.57
N VAL A 136 6.46 -6.08 -0.16
CA VAL A 136 5.66 -5.21 -1.05
C VAL A 136 4.42 -4.75 -0.29
N ASP A 137 3.84 -3.61 -0.72
CA ASP A 137 2.75 -3.01 0.04
C ASP A 137 1.45 -3.79 -0.10
N LEU A 138 1.08 -4.16 -1.33
CA LEU A 138 -0.14 -4.92 -1.64
C LEU A 138 0.07 -5.84 -2.83
N VAL A 139 -0.60 -6.98 -2.83
CA VAL A 139 -0.74 -7.81 -4.03
C VAL A 139 -2.17 -8.27 -4.20
N VAL A 140 -2.58 -8.46 -5.46
CA VAL A 140 -3.82 -9.16 -5.81
C VAL A 140 -3.46 -10.42 -6.57
N ARG A 141 -4.00 -11.56 -6.12
CA ARG A 141 -3.75 -12.87 -6.73
C ARG A 141 -4.97 -13.38 -7.49
N SER A 142 -4.71 -14.16 -8.52
CA SER A 142 -5.73 -14.99 -9.12
C SER A 142 -6.09 -16.17 -8.20
N ALA A 143 -7.17 -16.88 -8.51
CA ALA A 143 -7.52 -18.13 -7.85
C ALA A 143 -6.41 -19.22 -7.94
N ALA A 144 -5.56 -19.15 -8.97
CA ALA A 144 -4.40 -20.02 -9.15
C ALA A 144 -3.12 -19.51 -8.42
N GLY A 145 -3.22 -18.45 -7.63
CA GLY A 145 -2.11 -17.87 -6.87
C GLY A 145 -1.16 -16.97 -7.67
N LYS A 146 -1.38 -16.76 -8.98
CA LYS A 146 -0.56 -15.85 -9.78
C LYS A 146 -0.81 -14.40 -9.32
N ILE A 147 0.26 -13.60 -9.16
CA ILE A 147 0.13 -12.18 -8.87
C ILE A 147 -0.37 -11.46 -10.13
N LEU A 148 -1.53 -10.85 -10.02
CA LEU A 148 -2.17 -10.08 -11.07
C LEU A 148 -1.82 -8.61 -10.96
N ILE A 149 -1.93 -8.06 -9.75
CA ILE A 149 -1.61 -6.69 -9.45
C ILE A 149 -0.56 -6.68 -8.35
N TRP A 150 0.46 -5.93 -8.57
CA TRP A 150 1.39 -5.46 -7.57
C TRP A 150 1.12 -3.98 -7.30
N ALA A 151 0.83 -3.63 -6.07
CA ALA A 151 0.62 -2.25 -5.69
C ALA A 151 1.73 -1.76 -4.77
N GLU A 152 2.22 -0.56 -5.06
CA GLU A 152 3.17 0.17 -4.22
C GLU A 152 2.53 1.49 -3.78
N VAL A 153 2.59 1.75 -2.50
CA VAL A 153 2.04 2.95 -1.88
C VAL A 153 3.17 3.86 -1.42
N LYS A 154 3.05 5.14 -1.68
CA LYS A 154 4.01 6.16 -1.24
C LYS A 154 3.28 7.36 -0.64
N ARG A 155 4.03 8.20 0.06
CA ARG A 155 3.49 9.40 0.72
C ARG A 155 3.19 10.54 -0.25
N SER A 156 3.76 10.49 -1.47
CA SER A 156 3.61 11.56 -2.46
C SER A 156 3.85 11.10 -3.89
N ALA A 157 3.35 11.88 -4.86
CA ALA A 157 3.62 11.69 -6.29
C ALA A 157 5.11 11.69 -6.62
N VAL A 158 5.90 12.51 -5.93
CA VAL A 158 7.36 12.59 -6.16
C VAL A 158 8.04 11.26 -5.82
N GLU A 159 7.65 10.63 -4.71
CA GLU A 159 8.19 9.32 -4.33
C GLU A 159 7.76 8.22 -5.31
N LEU A 160 6.53 8.27 -5.84
CA LEU A 160 6.07 7.35 -6.88
C LEU A 160 6.86 7.52 -8.19
N GLN A 161 7.05 8.75 -8.64
CA GLN A 161 7.82 9.04 -9.85
C GLN A 161 9.25 8.56 -9.72
N LYS A 162 9.87 8.74 -8.53
CA LYS A 162 11.19 8.21 -8.23
C LYS A 162 11.21 6.69 -8.31
N LEU A 163 10.26 6.00 -7.68
CA LEU A 163 10.14 4.54 -7.75
C LEU A 163 10.08 4.05 -9.20
N ILE A 164 9.20 4.64 -10.02
CA ILE A 164 9.04 4.28 -11.43
C ILE A 164 10.33 4.52 -12.23
N ALA A 165 10.99 5.66 -11.99
CA ALA A 165 12.25 5.98 -12.64
C ALA A 165 13.37 4.99 -12.28
N ASP A 166 13.47 4.62 -10.99
CA ASP A 166 14.45 3.67 -10.47
C ASP A 166 14.21 2.25 -11.04
N LEU A 167 12.94 1.79 -11.10
CA LEU A 167 12.58 0.52 -11.74
C LEU A 167 12.98 0.47 -13.21
N ARG A 168 12.68 1.53 -13.96
CA ARG A 168 13.11 1.65 -15.36
C ARG A 168 14.62 1.68 -15.51
N ALA A 169 15.32 2.32 -14.59
CA ALA A 169 16.78 2.38 -14.60
C ALA A 169 17.41 1.01 -14.26
N CYS A 170 16.89 0.28 -13.28
CA CYS A 170 17.27 -1.10 -13.00
C CYS A 170 17.04 -1.99 -14.22
N SER A 171 15.85 -1.89 -14.84
CA SER A 171 15.49 -2.67 -16.02
C SER A 171 16.48 -2.48 -17.18
N ARG A 172 16.88 -1.24 -17.49
CA ARG A 172 17.85 -0.95 -18.55
C ARG A 172 19.24 -1.57 -18.34
N ARG A 173 19.61 -1.86 -17.11
CA ARG A 173 20.86 -2.56 -16.79
C ARG A 173 20.79 -4.07 -17.02
N GLY A 174 19.58 -4.62 -17.14
CA GLY A 174 19.35 -6.05 -17.15
C GLY A 174 19.60 -6.71 -15.79
N PRO A 175 19.72 -8.03 -15.73
CA PRO A 175 19.95 -8.76 -14.49
C PRO A 175 21.29 -8.32 -13.83
N HIS A 176 21.21 -7.90 -12.56
CA HIS A 176 22.38 -7.50 -11.77
C HIS A 176 22.11 -7.73 -10.29
N ALA A 177 23.16 -7.86 -9.50
CA ALA A 177 23.03 -8.06 -8.05
C ALA A 177 22.68 -6.76 -7.33
N HIS A 178 22.05 -6.88 -6.18
CA HIS A 178 21.63 -5.74 -5.34
C HIS A 178 22.78 -4.79 -5.02
N HIS A 179 23.96 -5.32 -4.70
CA HIS A 179 25.14 -4.52 -4.34
C HIS A 179 25.74 -3.75 -5.54
N ASP A 180 25.42 -4.15 -6.77
CA ASP A 180 25.83 -3.46 -7.99
C ASP A 180 24.81 -2.43 -8.46
N CYS A 181 23.65 -2.37 -7.79
CA CYS A 181 22.56 -1.49 -8.19
C CYS A 181 22.82 -0.04 -7.76
N GLY A 182 22.69 0.90 -8.70
CA GLY A 182 22.71 2.33 -8.39
C GLY A 182 21.47 2.82 -7.61
N PHE A 183 20.45 1.95 -7.42
CA PHE A 183 19.18 2.24 -6.77
C PHE A 183 18.82 1.18 -5.71
N PRO A 184 19.68 0.98 -4.70
CA PRO A 184 19.54 -0.15 -3.77
C PRO A 184 18.22 -0.18 -3.01
N GLN A 185 17.60 0.97 -2.75
CA GLN A 185 16.31 1.05 -2.06
C GLN A 185 15.15 0.45 -2.86
N ASN A 186 15.19 0.53 -4.20
CA ASN A 186 14.12 0.05 -5.08
C ASN A 186 14.51 -1.24 -5.84
N HIS A 187 15.76 -1.69 -5.72
CA HIS A 187 16.21 -2.93 -6.35
C HIS A 187 15.39 -4.17 -5.91
N PRO A 188 14.99 -4.36 -4.64
CA PRO A 188 14.13 -5.47 -4.25
C PRO A 188 12.79 -5.52 -5.00
N ARG A 189 12.27 -4.36 -5.40
CA ARG A 189 11.03 -4.25 -6.19
C ARG A 189 11.24 -4.66 -7.64
N TYR A 190 12.42 -4.35 -8.18
CA TYR A 190 12.85 -4.87 -9.49
C TYR A 190 12.95 -6.40 -9.44
N GLU A 191 13.63 -6.98 -8.43
CA GLU A 191 13.74 -8.43 -8.25
C GLU A 191 12.38 -9.10 -8.08
N PHE A 192 11.48 -8.48 -7.31
CA PHE A 192 10.10 -8.94 -7.16
C PHE A 192 9.39 -9.01 -8.51
N CYS A 193 9.46 -7.93 -9.28
CA CYS A 193 8.81 -7.85 -10.58
C CYS A 193 9.32 -8.93 -11.55
N ILE A 194 10.64 -9.12 -11.65
CA ILE A 194 11.25 -10.15 -12.51
C ILE A 194 10.86 -11.55 -12.05
N SER A 195 10.82 -11.81 -10.75
CA SER A 195 10.57 -13.14 -10.17
C SER A 195 9.10 -13.56 -10.29
N PHE A 196 8.19 -12.65 -10.02
CA PHE A 196 6.75 -12.93 -9.93
C PHE A 196 5.95 -12.52 -11.17
N ARG A 197 6.51 -11.68 -12.02
CA ARG A 197 5.90 -11.22 -13.28
C ARG A 197 4.44 -10.80 -13.09
N PRO A 198 4.15 -9.81 -12.23
CA PRO A 198 2.80 -9.30 -12.06
C PRO A 198 2.28 -8.82 -13.42
N THR A 199 0.97 -8.86 -13.62
CA THR A 199 0.40 -8.34 -14.87
C THR A 199 0.31 -6.82 -14.85
N TYR A 200 0.05 -6.24 -13.67
CA TYR A 200 -0.12 -4.81 -13.50
C TYR A 200 0.68 -4.28 -12.31
N LEU A 201 1.27 -3.10 -12.46
CA LEU A 201 1.76 -2.26 -11.37
C LEU A 201 0.75 -1.13 -11.13
N TRP A 202 0.30 -1.02 -9.89
CA TRP A 202 -0.52 0.08 -9.41
C TRP A 202 0.25 0.88 -8.37
N ALA A 203 0.73 2.05 -8.73
CA ALA A 203 1.49 2.93 -7.87
C ALA A 203 0.58 4.05 -7.35
N VAL A 204 0.41 4.17 -6.04
CA VAL A 204 -0.59 5.02 -5.38
C VAL A 204 0.04 5.94 -4.36
N ALA A 205 -0.37 7.20 -4.37
CA ALA A 205 -0.09 8.19 -3.33
C ALA A 205 -1.34 9.07 -3.12
N PRO A 206 -1.44 9.83 -2.04
CA PRO A 206 -2.60 10.69 -1.77
C PRO A 206 -2.92 11.69 -2.89
N ASP A 207 -1.92 12.09 -3.63
CA ASP A 207 -1.99 13.13 -4.66
C ASP A 207 -1.78 12.59 -6.08
N ALA A 208 -1.57 11.28 -6.24
CA ALA A 208 -1.31 10.69 -7.55
C ALA A 208 -1.59 9.18 -7.60
N GLU A 209 -1.97 8.74 -8.80
CA GLU A 209 -2.13 7.33 -9.15
C GLU A 209 -1.48 7.09 -10.51
N PHE A 210 -0.64 6.06 -10.60
CA PHE A 210 -0.06 5.60 -11.86
C PHE A 210 -0.35 4.11 -12.04
N CYS A 211 -0.80 3.74 -13.22
CA CYS A 211 -1.11 2.36 -13.58
C CYS A 211 -0.26 1.95 -14.78
N PHE A 212 0.25 0.73 -14.74
CA PHE A 212 1.05 0.18 -15.83
C PHE A 212 0.67 -1.28 -16.08
N GLU A 213 0.62 -1.66 -17.34
CA GLU A 213 0.81 -3.04 -17.72
C GLU A 213 2.30 -3.37 -17.60
N VAL A 214 2.62 -4.56 -17.11
CA VAL A 214 3.99 -4.97 -16.82
C VAL A 214 4.39 -6.11 -17.73
N ASN A 215 5.38 -5.86 -18.57
CA ASN A 215 5.97 -6.87 -19.43
C ASN A 215 7.40 -7.18 -18.93
N CYS A 216 7.63 -8.45 -18.58
CA CYS A 216 8.92 -8.93 -18.06
C CYS A 216 9.52 -9.93 -19.03
N GLU A 217 10.56 -9.53 -19.76
CA GLU A 217 11.27 -10.39 -20.70
C GLU A 217 12.79 -10.34 -20.44
N GLN A 218 13.41 -11.51 -20.35
CA GLN A 218 14.88 -11.68 -20.26
C GLN A 218 15.55 -10.80 -19.18
N GLY A 219 14.86 -10.55 -18.05
CA GLY A 219 15.36 -9.72 -16.97
C GLY A 219 15.17 -8.20 -17.20
N SER A 220 14.44 -7.82 -18.22
CA SER A 220 13.97 -6.46 -18.45
C SER A 220 12.51 -6.30 -18.02
N ILE A 221 12.15 -5.09 -17.59
CA ILE A 221 10.79 -4.69 -17.24
C ILE A 221 10.40 -3.54 -18.14
N GLU A 222 9.31 -3.71 -18.88
CA GLU A 222 8.64 -2.63 -19.57
C GLU A 222 7.37 -2.25 -18.80
N LEU A 223 7.16 -0.96 -18.63
CA LEU A 223 6.01 -0.38 -17.93
C LEU A 223 5.21 0.47 -18.92
N ASP A 224 4.14 -0.12 -19.46
CA ASP A 224 3.25 0.53 -20.40
C ASP A 224 2.14 1.25 -19.64
N GLY A 225 2.11 2.59 -19.77
CA GLY A 225 1.19 3.44 -19.03
C GLY A 225 -0.28 3.19 -19.39
N LEU A 226 -1.12 3.04 -18.38
CA LEU A 226 -2.56 2.90 -18.50
C LEU A 226 -3.27 4.12 -17.88
N PRO A 227 -4.42 4.54 -18.42
CA PRO A 227 -5.20 5.65 -17.85
C PRO A 227 -5.76 5.33 -16.47
N SER A 228 -5.98 4.05 -16.17
CA SER A 228 -6.41 3.56 -14.85
C SER A 228 -6.18 2.06 -14.75
N LEU A 229 -6.16 1.54 -13.52
CA LEU A 229 -6.15 0.10 -13.28
C LEU A 229 -7.41 -0.54 -13.87
N PRO A 230 -7.31 -1.57 -14.73
CA PRO A 230 -8.47 -2.24 -15.29
C PRO A 230 -9.37 -2.84 -14.21
N PRO A 231 -10.69 -2.89 -14.40
CA PRO A 231 -11.59 -3.55 -13.46
C PRO A 231 -11.35 -5.07 -13.45
N ARG A 232 -11.67 -5.71 -12.32
CA ARG A 232 -11.48 -7.16 -12.13
C ARG A 232 -12.02 -8.00 -13.29
N SER A 233 -13.23 -7.66 -13.78
CA SER A 233 -13.89 -8.40 -14.88
C SER A 233 -13.05 -8.48 -16.15
N LEU A 234 -12.30 -7.45 -16.49
CA LEU A 234 -11.40 -7.47 -17.65
C LEU A 234 -10.12 -8.26 -17.37
N ILE A 235 -9.54 -8.12 -16.17
CA ILE A 235 -8.31 -8.82 -15.77
C ILE A 235 -8.51 -10.35 -15.70
N GLU A 236 -9.70 -10.81 -15.31
CA GLU A 236 -10.01 -12.25 -15.23
C GLU A 236 -10.43 -12.86 -16.58
N LEU A 237 -10.92 -12.04 -17.52
CA LEU A 237 -11.32 -12.52 -18.88
C LEU A 237 -10.13 -12.79 -19.79
N ASP A 238 -9.03 -12.04 -19.66
CA ASP A 238 -7.82 -12.21 -20.50
C ASP A 238 -7.06 -13.54 -20.22
N LYS A 239 -7.64 -14.43 -19.43
CA LYS A 239 -7.01 -15.68 -18.97
C LYS A 239 -7.83 -16.95 -19.26
N ARG A 240 -8.84 -16.84 -20.08
CA ARG A 240 -9.55 -17.98 -20.64
C ARG A 240 -9.09 -18.22 -22.07
#